data_20973a84b159b57f6a9db92e34792b0b
#
_entry.id   20973a84b159b57f6a9db92e34792b0b
#
_cell.length_a   1.000
_cell.length_b   1.000
_cell.length_c   1.000
_cell.angle_alpha   90.00
_cell.angle_beta   90.00
_cell.angle_gamma   90.00
#
_symmetry.space_group_name_H-M   'P 1'
#
loop_
_entity.id
_entity.type
_entity.pdbx_description
1 polymer ?
#
loop_
_entity_poly.entity_id
_entity_poly.type
_entity_poly.pdbx_seq_one_letter_code
_entity_poly.pdbx_strand_id
1 'polypeptide(L)'
;MKRLLLLLLAATVLVGGGCASKKYAKKGMKFEQAGLWEQAADAYIRSLTAKRDNIDAIVGLKRAGQRVLDERSLKVIKAYENDDLKQAVYTYLDAEGFKNQAASLGVELSISNMATDYFNDAKPKYVEKIYSEAQTLLDAEKFKDAELLLTEVKRLQPDYGNTQDMLMVSKCEPLYRQAKQFMDAAQYRKAYANLDKIVKEFTNYKDSRDLRDEALQKATITIRVTDFKSSTYNTESIAKSVQAEVVSKLNALNNPFVKVIDVQSTDKIIEEQQRSVTTGSDLEIGKLLAAKALLSGEVSVIEVTQGKLNKTEKRGFIREETKTKDPKTGEEKVNVTYRKVIYWVYNQKNSVSVALKFQLTSTETGAVMVSDFIRSNQADEVNYATFDGPSSKLVPGYWEKIDADSPKDVINDNQLDVRNLQELLKAKRDIASMNTLMSNAIEDIAKRTAQKINQYNPEE
;
A
#
# COMPACT_ATOMS: atom_id res chain seq x y z
N MET A 1 25.28 -26.46 11.37
CA MET A 1 25.09 -26.23 9.92
C MET A 1 24.78 -24.76 9.57
N LYS A 2 23.85 -24.06 10.22
CA LYS A 2 23.55 -22.61 9.89
C LYS A 2 24.72 -21.63 10.05
N ARG A 3 25.60 -21.83 11.04
CA ARG A 3 26.81 -20.98 11.24
C ARG A 3 27.91 -21.22 10.20
N LEU A 4 28.01 -22.45 9.67
CA LEU A 4 28.97 -22.78 8.60
C LEU A 4 28.49 -22.22 7.25
N LEU A 5 27.16 -22.17 6.99
CA LEU A 5 26.58 -21.57 5.79
C LEU A 5 26.75 -20.04 5.78
N LEU A 6 26.62 -19.37 6.93
CA LEU A 6 26.87 -17.94 7.08
C LEU A 6 28.34 -17.56 6.86
N LEU A 7 29.29 -18.40 7.31
CA LEU A 7 30.72 -18.19 7.06
C LEU A 7 31.10 -18.41 5.59
N LEU A 8 30.46 -19.38 4.92
CA LEU A 8 30.64 -19.60 3.47
C LEU A 8 30.04 -18.44 2.63
N LEU A 9 28.88 -17.89 3.02
CA LEU A 9 28.27 -16.72 2.35
C LEU A 9 29.14 -15.47 2.55
N ALA A 10 29.71 -15.25 3.74
CA ALA A 10 30.63 -14.15 4.01
C ALA A 10 31.95 -14.25 3.22
N ALA A 11 32.46 -15.47 3.03
CA ALA A 11 33.69 -15.70 2.25
C ALA A 11 33.49 -15.48 0.74
N THR A 12 32.29 -15.76 0.18
CA THR A 12 32.00 -15.52 -1.24
C THR A 12 31.87 -14.05 -1.59
N VAL A 13 31.39 -13.20 -0.66
CA VAL A 13 31.31 -11.74 -0.85
C VAL A 13 32.71 -11.11 -0.88
N LEU A 14 33.66 -11.61 -0.10
CA LEU A 14 35.03 -11.09 -0.05
C LEU A 14 35.86 -11.43 -1.32
N VAL A 15 35.60 -12.55 -1.98
CA VAL A 15 36.34 -12.93 -3.21
C VAL A 15 35.80 -12.23 -4.46
N GLY A 16 34.50 -11.95 -4.53
CA GLY A 16 33.87 -11.25 -5.68
C GLY A 16 34.27 -9.78 -5.81
N GLY A 17 34.49 -9.08 -4.69
CA GLY A 17 34.90 -7.66 -4.68
C GLY A 17 36.28 -7.39 -5.28
N GLY A 18 37.24 -8.31 -5.12
CA GLY A 18 38.62 -8.15 -5.62
C GLY A 18 38.71 -8.17 -7.15
N CYS A 19 37.95 -9.00 -7.84
CA CYS A 19 37.94 -9.08 -9.29
C CYS A 19 37.25 -7.84 -9.93
N ALA A 20 36.13 -7.40 -9.34
CA ALA A 20 35.41 -6.21 -9.78
C ALA A 20 36.28 -4.93 -9.61
N SER A 21 36.92 -4.78 -8.46
CA SER A 21 37.80 -3.65 -8.17
C SER A 21 38.94 -3.54 -9.19
N LYS A 22 39.69 -4.64 -9.45
CA LYS A 22 40.75 -4.65 -10.46
C LYS A 22 40.25 -4.32 -11.87
N LYS A 23 39.06 -4.81 -12.25
CA LYS A 23 38.44 -4.48 -13.55
C LYS A 23 38.16 -2.98 -13.68
N TYR A 24 37.58 -2.37 -12.65
CA TYR A 24 37.31 -0.92 -12.64
C TYR A 24 38.59 -0.09 -12.62
N ALA A 25 39.61 -0.47 -11.84
CA ALA A 25 40.91 0.20 -11.85
C ALA A 25 41.55 0.21 -13.25
N LYS A 26 41.58 -0.95 -13.94
CA LYS A 26 42.04 -1.03 -15.33
C LYS A 26 41.23 -0.19 -16.30
N LYS A 27 39.92 -0.07 -16.09
CA LYS A 27 39.05 0.80 -16.89
C LYS A 27 39.38 2.27 -16.63
N GLY A 28 39.62 2.65 -15.38
CA GLY A 28 40.09 3.98 -15.01
C GLY A 28 41.40 4.38 -15.69
N MET A 29 42.39 3.47 -15.69
CA MET A 29 43.66 3.71 -16.40
C MET A 29 43.47 3.96 -17.91
N LYS A 30 42.58 3.20 -18.55
CA LYS A 30 42.29 3.42 -19.99
C LYS A 30 41.65 4.78 -20.26
N PHE A 31 40.72 5.22 -19.41
CA PHE A 31 40.11 6.52 -19.53
C PHE A 31 41.13 7.65 -19.26
N GLU A 32 42.00 7.45 -18.27
CA GLU A 32 43.08 8.39 -17.97
C GLU A 32 44.04 8.57 -19.16
N GLN A 33 44.44 7.45 -19.81
CA GLN A 33 45.27 7.45 -21.01
C GLN A 33 44.60 8.18 -22.18
N ALA A 34 43.26 8.15 -22.25
CA ALA A 34 42.45 8.82 -23.26
C ALA A 34 42.17 10.32 -22.89
N GLY A 35 42.66 10.82 -21.75
CA GLY A 35 42.39 12.18 -21.27
C GLY A 35 40.98 12.40 -20.74
N LEU A 36 40.23 11.32 -20.51
CA LEU A 36 38.82 11.33 -20.03
C LEU A 36 38.83 11.31 -18.49
N TRP A 37 39.20 12.45 -17.88
CA TRP A 37 39.45 12.52 -16.43
C TRP A 37 38.24 12.22 -15.55
N GLU A 38 37.04 12.71 -15.89
CA GLU A 38 35.81 12.43 -15.13
C GLU A 38 35.45 10.94 -15.15
N GLN A 39 35.50 10.31 -16.35
CA GLN A 39 35.23 8.88 -16.47
C GLN A 39 36.31 8.05 -15.78
N ALA A 40 37.57 8.51 -15.78
CA ALA A 40 38.65 7.85 -15.04
C ALA A 40 38.41 7.89 -13.54
N ALA A 41 38.09 9.07 -13.00
CA ALA A 41 37.79 9.25 -11.58
C ALA A 41 36.57 8.40 -11.14
N ASP A 42 35.46 8.40 -11.90
CA ASP A 42 34.29 7.54 -11.61
C ASP A 42 34.67 6.05 -11.61
N ALA A 43 35.47 5.59 -12.55
CA ALA A 43 35.93 4.20 -12.58
C ALA A 43 36.79 3.85 -11.36
N TYR A 44 37.67 4.73 -10.93
CA TYR A 44 38.46 4.55 -9.71
C TYR A 44 37.61 4.58 -8.44
N ILE A 45 36.61 5.47 -8.35
CA ILE A 45 35.63 5.49 -7.27
C ILE A 45 34.90 4.15 -7.17
N ARG A 46 34.40 3.62 -8.30
CA ARG A 46 33.75 2.28 -8.33
C ARG A 46 34.70 1.15 -7.92
N SER A 47 35.98 1.28 -8.28
CA SER A 47 37.01 0.32 -7.84
C SER A 47 37.19 0.33 -6.33
N LEU A 48 37.27 1.51 -5.72
CA LEU A 48 37.46 1.70 -4.26
C LEU A 48 36.18 1.35 -3.48
N THR A 49 35.01 1.59 -4.05
CA THR A 49 33.74 1.14 -3.47
C THR A 49 33.67 -0.40 -3.40
N ALA A 50 34.17 -1.10 -4.42
CA ALA A 50 34.23 -2.55 -4.43
C ALA A 50 35.35 -3.12 -3.51
N LYS A 51 36.48 -2.43 -3.40
CA LYS A 51 37.62 -2.79 -2.54
C LYS A 51 38.44 -1.55 -2.20
N ARG A 52 38.39 -1.08 -0.95
CA ARG A 52 38.96 0.17 -0.48
C ARG A 52 40.51 0.23 -0.51
N ASP A 53 41.17 -0.92 -0.42
CA ASP A 53 42.63 -1.02 -0.36
C ASP A 53 43.28 -1.26 -1.73
N ASN A 54 42.61 -0.99 -2.83
CA ASN A 54 43.18 -1.10 -4.17
C ASN A 54 44.11 0.10 -4.44
N ILE A 55 45.43 -0.14 -4.31
CA ILE A 55 46.45 0.90 -4.45
C ILE A 55 46.40 1.59 -5.81
N ASP A 56 46.24 0.81 -6.91
CA ASP A 56 46.15 1.40 -8.26
C ASP A 56 44.97 2.38 -8.39
N ALA A 57 43.86 2.07 -7.75
CA ALA A 57 42.67 2.92 -7.76
C ALA A 57 42.85 4.15 -6.84
N ILE A 58 43.53 4.00 -5.68
CA ILE A 58 43.84 5.13 -4.81
C ILE A 58 44.75 6.15 -5.53
N VAL A 59 45.83 5.67 -6.14
CA VAL A 59 46.76 6.52 -6.87
C VAL A 59 46.12 7.13 -8.12
N GLY A 60 45.32 6.29 -8.85
CA GLY A 60 44.56 6.75 -10.02
C GLY A 60 43.53 7.82 -9.69
N LEU A 61 42.75 7.64 -8.60
CA LEU A 61 41.77 8.61 -8.15
C LEU A 61 42.45 9.92 -7.68
N LYS A 62 43.59 9.82 -7.01
CA LYS A 62 44.34 11.01 -6.61
C LYS A 62 44.76 11.86 -7.80
N ARG A 63 45.24 11.24 -8.90
CA ARG A 63 45.63 11.97 -10.13
C ARG A 63 44.39 12.46 -10.92
N ALA A 64 43.52 11.55 -11.32
CA ALA A 64 42.37 11.89 -12.13
C ALA A 64 41.38 12.80 -11.39
N GLY A 65 41.12 12.51 -10.11
CA GLY A 65 40.25 13.30 -9.26
C GLY A 65 40.78 14.71 -9.04
N GLN A 66 42.11 14.90 -8.87
CA GLN A 66 42.67 16.23 -8.75
C GLN A 66 42.48 17.02 -10.06
N ARG A 67 42.69 16.39 -11.23
CA ARG A 67 42.42 17.03 -12.52
C ARG A 67 40.97 17.48 -12.67
N VAL A 68 40.02 16.64 -12.24
CA VAL A 68 38.59 16.98 -12.23
C VAL A 68 38.35 18.22 -11.34
N LEU A 69 38.94 18.26 -10.13
CA LEU A 69 38.79 19.41 -9.23
C LEU A 69 39.44 20.66 -9.78
N ASP A 70 40.61 20.55 -10.44
CA ASP A 70 41.28 21.70 -11.09
C ASP A 70 40.40 22.27 -12.21
N GLU A 71 39.78 21.40 -13.03
CA GLU A 71 38.85 21.84 -14.12
C GLU A 71 37.60 22.49 -13.55
N ARG A 72 37.00 21.90 -12.49
CA ARG A 72 35.84 22.50 -11.80
C ARG A 72 36.20 23.83 -11.13
N SER A 73 37.35 23.90 -10.49
CA SER A 73 37.86 25.16 -9.92
C SER A 73 38.00 26.27 -10.96
N LEU A 74 38.51 25.96 -12.15
CA LEU A 74 38.58 26.92 -13.27
C LEU A 74 37.19 27.34 -13.76
N LYS A 75 36.19 26.42 -13.75
CA LYS A 75 34.82 26.78 -14.09
C LYS A 75 34.18 27.70 -13.06
N VAL A 76 34.47 27.50 -11.75
CA VAL A 76 34.02 28.40 -10.66
C VAL A 76 34.59 29.81 -10.90
N ILE A 77 35.90 29.92 -11.14
CA ILE A 77 36.60 31.20 -11.38
C ILE A 77 35.97 31.92 -12.57
N LYS A 78 35.84 31.24 -13.70
CA LYS A 78 35.23 31.82 -14.92
C LYS A 78 33.78 32.25 -14.72
N ALA A 79 32.96 31.45 -14.00
CA ALA A 79 31.58 31.81 -13.72
C ALA A 79 31.49 33.05 -12.85
N TYR A 80 32.34 33.15 -11.82
CA TYR A 80 32.42 34.33 -10.95
C TYR A 80 32.86 35.59 -11.73
N GLU A 81 33.92 35.51 -12.53
CA GLU A 81 34.42 36.62 -13.37
C GLU A 81 33.40 37.11 -14.40
N ASN A 82 32.46 36.21 -14.83
CA ASN A 82 31.36 36.55 -15.72
C ASN A 82 30.11 37.02 -14.97
N ASP A 83 30.15 37.23 -13.66
CA ASP A 83 29.03 37.60 -12.80
C ASP A 83 27.88 36.52 -12.77
N ASP A 84 28.18 35.28 -13.18
CA ASP A 84 27.25 34.16 -13.03
C ASP A 84 27.41 33.53 -11.64
N LEU A 85 26.90 34.26 -10.64
CA LEU A 85 26.97 33.86 -9.24
C LEU A 85 26.33 32.48 -8.99
N LYS A 86 25.22 32.18 -9.68
CA LYS A 86 24.55 30.89 -9.57
C LYS A 86 25.45 29.74 -10.00
N GLN A 87 26.01 29.85 -11.20
CA GLN A 87 26.91 28.84 -11.75
C GLN A 87 28.15 28.67 -10.88
N ALA A 88 28.73 29.78 -10.38
CA ALA A 88 29.89 29.75 -9.50
C ALA A 88 29.59 28.94 -8.22
N VAL A 89 28.48 29.26 -7.54
CA VAL A 89 28.03 28.56 -6.31
C VAL A 89 27.80 27.06 -6.54
N TYR A 90 27.03 26.71 -7.56
CA TYR A 90 26.70 25.29 -7.76
C TYR A 90 27.85 24.46 -8.28
N THR A 91 28.72 25.02 -9.11
CA THR A 91 29.95 24.35 -9.56
C THR A 91 30.89 24.07 -8.40
N TYR A 92 31.00 25.00 -7.45
CA TYR A 92 31.79 24.78 -6.25
C TYR A 92 31.22 23.72 -5.34
N LEU A 93 29.91 23.75 -5.06
CA LEU A 93 29.23 22.73 -4.26
C LEU A 93 29.37 21.34 -4.86
N ASP A 94 29.31 21.23 -6.20
CA ASP A 94 29.56 19.96 -6.91
C ASP A 94 31.02 19.50 -6.77
N ALA A 95 31.99 20.43 -6.84
CA ALA A 95 33.39 20.14 -6.60
C ALA A 95 33.63 19.67 -5.15
N GLU A 96 33.00 20.32 -4.18
CA GLU A 96 33.08 19.97 -2.76
C GLU A 96 32.47 18.60 -2.49
N GLY A 97 31.29 18.29 -3.10
CA GLY A 97 30.66 16.99 -3.03
C GLY A 97 31.58 15.88 -3.57
N PHE A 98 32.23 16.10 -4.71
CA PHE A 98 33.18 15.14 -5.29
C PHE A 98 34.42 14.97 -4.40
N LYS A 99 34.99 16.06 -3.84
CA LYS A 99 36.10 16.01 -2.86
C LYS A 99 35.72 15.16 -1.66
N ASN A 100 34.53 15.38 -1.08
CA ASN A 100 34.04 14.64 0.07
C ASN A 100 33.81 13.15 -0.24
N GLN A 101 33.34 12.84 -1.44
CA GLN A 101 33.21 11.46 -1.92
C GLN A 101 34.58 10.76 -2.00
N ALA A 102 35.60 11.42 -2.57
CA ALA A 102 36.94 10.87 -2.63
C ALA A 102 37.55 10.68 -1.22
N ALA A 103 37.35 11.67 -0.33
CA ALA A 103 37.80 11.59 1.07
C ALA A 103 37.16 10.42 1.83
N SER A 104 35.88 10.15 1.59
CA SER A 104 35.18 8.98 2.18
C SER A 104 35.77 7.64 1.76
N LEU A 105 36.51 7.61 0.65
CA LEU A 105 37.24 6.44 0.13
C LEU A 105 38.72 6.45 0.50
N GLY A 106 39.16 7.40 1.35
CA GLY A 106 40.53 7.52 1.81
C GLY A 106 41.47 8.26 0.83
N VAL A 107 40.91 9.03 -0.12
CA VAL A 107 41.70 9.80 -1.09
C VAL A 107 41.50 11.29 -0.87
N GLU A 108 42.52 11.96 -0.39
CA GLU A 108 42.54 13.39 -0.14
C GLU A 108 42.78 14.17 -1.43
N LEU A 109 41.84 15.06 -1.78
CA LEU A 109 41.90 15.98 -2.92
C LEU A 109 41.72 17.41 -2.43
N SER A 110 42.17 18.40 -3.22
CA SER A 110 42.10 19.83 -2.89
C SER A 110 41.36 20.61 -3.97
N ILE A 111 40.52 21.56 -3.53
CA ILE A 111 39.95 22.60 -4.39
C ILE A 111 40.91 23.81 -4.36
N SER A 112 41.04 24.53 -5.47
CA SER A 112 41.83 25.73 -5.55
C SER A 112 41.38 26.78 -4.52
N ASN A 113 42.35 27.40 -3.82
CA ASN A 113 42.08 28.49 -2.85
C ASN A 113 41.31 29.63 -3.52
N MET A 114 41.71 30.03 -4.74
CA MET A 114 41.03 31.09 -5.49
C MET A 114 39.56 30.73 -5.79
N ALA A 115 39.26 29.49 -6.15
CA ALA A 115 37.90 29.06 -6.33
C ALA A 115 37.10 29.06 -5.02
N THR A 116 37.74 28.73 -3.89
CA THR A 116 37.14 28.80 -2.56
C THR A 116 36.83 30.24 -2.15
N ASP A 117 37.75 31.15 -2.39
CA ASP A 117 37.56 32.58 -2.09
C ASP A 117 36.42 33.17 -2.92
N TYR A 118 36.36 32.83 -4.22
CA TYR A 118 35.28 33.28 -5.09
C TYR A 118 33.91 32.68 -4.70
N PHE A 119 33.88 31.43 -4.27
CA PHE A 119 32.66 30.85 -3.73
C PHE A 119 32.19 31.55 -2.46
N ASN A 120 33.11 31.83 -1.54
CA ASN A 120 32.80 32.51 -0.28
C ASN A 120 32.27 33.94 -0.50
N ASP A 121 32.67 34.60 -1.57
CA ASP A 121 32.16 35.91 -1.97
C ASP A 121 30.86 35.78 -2.82
N ALA A 122 30.78 34.81 -3.73
CA ALA A 122 29.63 34.61 -4.59
C ALA A 122 28.37 34.13 -3.84
N LYS A 123 28.53 33.19 -2.90
CA LYS A 123 27.41 32.58 -2.20
C LYS A 123 26.51 33.58 -1.46
N PRO A 124 27.04 34.49 -0.59
CA PRO A 124 26.20 35.47 0.09
C PRO A 124 25.53 36.45 -0.89
N LYS A 125 26.22 36.89 -1.93
CA LYS A 125 25.65 37.76 -2.98
C LYS A 125 24.51 37.06 -3.73
N TYR A 126 24.69 35.79 -4.07
CA TYR A 126 23.66 35.02 -4.74
C TYR A 126 22.44 34.80 -3.84
N VAL A 127 22.66 34.45 -2.57
CA VAL A 127 21.57 34.26 -1.58
C VAL A 127 20.80 35.58 -1.40
N GLU A 128 21.48 36.71 -1.26
CA GLU A 128 20.83 38.03 -1.16
C GLU A 128 19.98 38.35 -2.38
N LYS A 129 20.53 38.11 -3.59
CA LYS A 129 19.83 38.32 -4.85
C LYS A 129 18.54 37.54 -4.94
N ILE A 130 18.58 36.20 -4.73
CA ILE A 130 17.40 35.36 -4.84
C ILE A 130 16.40 35.57 -3.70
N TYR A 131 16.87 35.99 -2.51
CA TYR A 131 16.01 36.39 -1.41
C TYR A 131 15.22 37.66 -1.73
N SER A 132 15.86 38.69 -2.25
CA SER A 132 15.22 39.94 -2.68
C SER A 132 14.25 39.72 -3.84
N GLU A 133 14.59 38.83 -4.79
CA GLU A 133 13.70 38.42 -5.87
C GLU A 133 12.47 37.67 -5.32
N ALA A 134 12.64 36.79 -4.34
CA ALA A 134 11.57 36.11 -3.69
C ALA A 134 10.63 37.05 -2.94
N GLN A 135 11.12 38.10 -2.28
CA GLN A 135 10.32 39.15 -1.68
C GLN A 135 9.44 39.84 -2.74
N THR A 136 10.02 40.23 -3.85
CA THR A 136 9.33 40.87 -4.96
C THR A 136 8.21 39.95 -5.52
N LEU A 137 8.49 38.66 -5.61
CA LEU A 137 7.49 37.66 -6.06
C LEU A 137 6.37 37.49 -5.05
N LEU A 138 6.63 37.53 -3.75
CA LEU A 138 5.60 37.50 -2.72
C LEU A 138 4.72 38.73 -2.76
N ASP A 139 5.30 39.92 -2.93
CA ASP A 139 4.57 41.18 -3.08
C ASP A 139 3.67 41.17 -4.33
N ALA A 140 4.13 40.50 -5.40
CA ALA A 140 3.36 40.27 -6.62
C ALA A 140 2.39 39.06 -6.54
N GLU A 141 2.22 38.44 -5.36
CA GLU A 141 1.39 37.27 -5.11
C GLU A 141 1.75 36.03 -5.97
N LYS A 142 2.97 35.96 -6.48
CA LYS A 142 3.51 34.82 -7.20
C LYS A 142 4.09 33.79 -6.24
N PHE A 143 3.22 33.25 -5.38
CA PHE A 143 3.59 32.42 -4.25
C PHE A 143 4.43 31.19 -4.61
N LYS A 144 4.09 30.51 -5.73
CA LYS A 144 4.81 29.30 -6.16
C LYS A 144 6.25 29.60 -6.60
N ASP A 145 6.45 30.71 -7.29
CA ASP A 145 7.77 31.09 -7.76
C ASP A 145 8.63 31.58 -6.58
N ALA A 146 8.03 32.33 -5.65
CA ALA A 146 8.68 32.71 -4.39
C ALA A 146 9.09 31.50 -3.55
N GLU A 147 8.23 30.46 -3.43
CA GLU A 147 8.53 29.22 -2.71
C GLU A 147 9.77 28.53 -3.26
N LEU A 148 9.95 28.50 -4.59
CA LEU A 148 11.10 27.88 -5.22
C LEU A 148 12.41 28.60 -4.82
N LEU A 149 12.41 29.93 -4.91
CA LEU A 149 13.61 30.73 -4.54
C LEU A 149 13.89 30.66 -3.03
N LEU A 150 12.87 30.76 -2.19
CA LEU A 150 13.04 30.65 -0.74
C LEU A 150 13.51 29.27 -0.29
N THR A 151 13.08 28.22 -0.98
CA THR A 151 13.59 26.87 -0.73
C THR A 151 15.07 26.77 -1.08
N GLU A 152 15.49 27.45 -2.16
CA GLU A 152 16.89 27.53 -2.57
C GLU A 152 17.71 28.34 -1.56
N VAL A 153 17.21 29.50 -1.09
CA VAL A 153 17.82 30.30 0.00
C VAL A 153 18.03 29.41 1.23
N LYS A 154 16.98 28.74 1.70
CA LYS A 154 17.04 27.88 2.89
C LYS A 154 18.06 26.76 2.75
N ARG A 155 18.22 26.18 1.56
CA ARG A 155 19.21 25.14 1.29
C ARG A 155 20.64 25.67 1.33
N LEU A 156 20.87 26.87 0.78
CA LEU A 156 22.21 27.49 0.74
C LEU A 156 22.57 28.09 2.08
N GLN A 157 21.63 28.73 2.77
CA GLN A 157 21.82 29.39 4.05
C GLN A 157 20.54 29.28 4.89
N PRO A 158 20.41 28.24 5.76
CA PRO A 158 19.17 27.92 6.49
C PRO A 158 18.56 29.06 7.30
N ASP A 159 19.39 29.91 7.90
CA ASP A 159 18.98 30.98 8.83
C ASP A 159 19.09 32.39 8.20
N TYR A 160 18.97 32.51 6.86
CA TYR A 160 19.04 33.77 6.19
C TYR A 160 17.75 34.59 6.30
N GLY A 161 17.85 35.79 6.95
CA GLY A 161 16.71 36.71 7.07
C GLY A 161 15.41 36.03 7.60
N ASN A 162 14.28 36.41 7.05
CA ASN A 162 12.96 35.85 7.40
C ASN A 162 12.55 34.73 6.45
N THR A 163 13.48 33.96 5.90
CA THR A 163 13.22 32.92 4.90
C THR A 163 12.14 31.92 5.35
N GLN A 164 12.14 31.54 6.63
CA GLN A 164 11.18 30.59 7.16
C GLN A 164 9.75 31.15 7.18
N ASP A 165 9.57 32.39 7.58
CA ASP A 165 8.25 33.04 7.61
C ASP A 165 7.73 33.31 6.19
N MET A 166 8.62 33.72 5.28
CA MET A 166 8.28 33.90 3.88
C MET A 166 7.90 32.57 3.18
N LEU A 167 8.59 31.48 3.49
CA LEU A 167 8.21 30.13 3.05
C LEU A 167 6.83 29.71 3.59
N MET A 168 6.57 30.02 4.84
CA MET A 168 5.27 29.76 5.44
C MET A 168 4.18 30.53 4.69
N VAL A 169 4.38 31.82 4.42
CA VAL A 169 3.42 32.65 3.66
C VAL A 169 3.25 32.09 2.24
N SER A 170 4.35 31.82 1.53
CA SER A 170 4.29 31.34 0.14
C SER A 170 3.51 30.01 -0.02
N LYS A 171 3.60 29.14 0.95
CA LYS A 171 2.88 27.84 0.96
C LYS A 171 1.46 27.96 1.47
N CYS A 172 1.26 28.70 2.54
CA CYS A 172 -0.02 28.72 3.25
C CYS A 172 -1.03 29.70 2.65
N GLU A 173 -0.60 30.88 2.20
CA GLU A 173 -1.53 31.93 1.75
C GLU A 173 -2.44 31.51 0.60
N PRO A 174 -1.96 30.83 -0.45
CA PRO A 174 -2.83 30.34 -1.52
C PRO A 174 -3.88 29.34 -1.02
N LEU A 175 -3.47 28.42 -0.16
CA LEU A 175 -4.37 27.41 0.41
C LEU A 175 -5.39 28.05 1.34
N TYR A 176 -4.98 29.01 2.14
CA TYR A 176 -5.83 29.74 3.08
C TYR A 176 -6.92 30.54 2.34
N ARG A 177 -6.53 31.33 1.32
CA ARG A 177 -7.49 32.09 0.51
C ARG A 177 -8.49 31.19 -0.20
N GLN A 178 -8.01 30.08 -0.77
CA GLN A 178 -8.87 29.10 -1.41
C GLN A 178 -9.81 28.41 -0.41
N ALA A 179 -9.33 28.11 0.79
CA ALA A 179 -10.16 27.54 1.85
C ALA A 179 -11.28 28.49 2.28
N LYS A 180 -11.00 29.79 2.40
CA LYS A 180 -12.03 30.81 2.69
C LYS A 180 -13.08 30.85 1.58
N GLN A 181 -12.67 30.85 0.31
CA GLN A 181 -13.62 30.77 -0.80
C GLN A 181 -14.50 29.51 -0.73
N PHE A 182 -13.93 28.38 -0.35
CA PHE A 182 -14.71 27.15 -0.14
C PHE A 182 -15.66 27.24 1.05
N MET A 183 -15.25 27.90 2.15
CA MET A 183 -16.13 28.16 3.29
C MET A 183 -17.35 29.01 2.89
N ASP A 184 -17.12 30.10 2.13
CA ASP A 184 -18.15 31.00 1.64
C ASP A 184 -19.10 30.28 0.66
N ALA A 185 -18.58 29.31 -0.13
CA ALA A 185 -19.37 28.50 -1.04
C ALA A 185 -20.00 27.25 -0.38
N ALA A 186 -19.97 27.13 0.95
CA ALA A 186 -20.42 25.97 1.71
C ALA A 186 -19.79 24.61 1.29
N GLN A 187 -18.61 24.64 0.69
CA GLN A 187 -17.82 23.46 0.31
C GLN A 187 -16.83 23.08 1.43
N TYR A 188 -17.38 22.70 2.57
CA TYR A 188 -16.64 22.54 3.83
C TYR A 188 -15.59 21.44 3.79
N ARG A 189 -15.83 20.34 3.05
CA ARG A 189 -14.83 19.25 2.88
C ARG A 189 -13.59 19.72 2.13
N LYS A 190 -13.78 20.56 1.10
CA LYS A 190 -12.67 21.16 0.35
C LYS A 190 -11.93 22.19 1.19
N ALA A 191 -12.66 23.02 1.94
CA ALA A 191 -12.07 23.95 2.89
C ALA A 191 -11.22 23.23 3.93
N TYR A 192 -11.77 22.18 4.57
CA TYR A 192 -11.05 21.36 5.52
C TYR A 192 -9.76 20.78 4.92
N ALA A 193 -9.82 20.23 3.70
CA ALA A 193 -8.66 19.61 3.07
C ALA A 193 -7.49 20.59 2.87
N ASN A 194 -7.77 21.86 2.54
CA ASN A 194 -6.76 22.89 2.40
C ASN A 194 -6.21 23.36 3.76
N LEU A 195 -7.12 23.60 4.72
CA LEU A 195 -6.74 24.03 6.07
C LEU A 195 -5.96 22.96 6.83
N ASP A 196 -6.31 21.70 6.65
CA ASP A 196 -5.61 20.56 7.28
C ASP A 196 -4.16 20.43 6.77
N LYS A 197 -3.92 20.73 5.47
CA LYS A 197 -2.55 20.82 4.93
C LYS A 197 -1.76 21.92 5.61
N ILE A 198 -2.37 23.09 5.79
CA ILE A 198 -1.72 24.22 6.46
C ILE A 198 -1.37 23.84 7.90
N VAL A 199 -2.34 23.36 8.67
CA VAL A 199 -2.16 23.02 10.09
C VAL A 199 -1.16 21.90 10.34
N LYS A 200 -1.05 20.93 9.42
CA LYS A 200 -0.06 19.85 9.49
C LYS A 200 1.37 20.31 9.27
N GLU A 201 1.57 21.29 8.38
CA GLU A 201 2.90 21.80 8.06
C GLU A 201 3.30 22.99 8.95
N PHE A 202 2.32 23.88 9.24
CA PHE A 202 2.50 25.10 10.01
C PHE A 202 1.35 25.29 11.02
N THR A 203 1.61 24.95 12.26
CA THR A 203 0.57 24.88 13.31
C THR A 203 -0.13 26.22 13.58
N ASN A 204 0.54 27.37 13.35
CA ASN A 204 0.08 28.71 13.77
C ASN A 204 -0.05 29.70 12.59
N TYR A 205 -0.52 29.25 11.43
CA TYR A 205 -0.77 30.19 10.34
C TYR A 205 -2.16 30.80 10.44
N LYS A 206 -2.22 32.09 10.79
CA LYS A 206 -3.48 32.83 11.01
C LYS A 206 -4.47 32.04 11.87
N ASP A 207 -5.76 32.07 11.53
CA ASP A 207 -6.87 31.33 12.15
C ASP A 207 -7.15 29.97 11.47
N SER A 208 -6.17 29.42 10.74
CA SER A 208 -6.36 28.19 9.95
C SER A 208 -6.81 26.99 10.77
N ARG A 209 -6.42 26.93 12.06
CA ARG A 209 -6.84 25.87 12.97
C ARG A 209 -8.33 25.97 13.28
N ASP A 210 -8.79 27.16 13.64
CA ASP A 210 -10.19 27.40 14.01
C ASP A 210 -11.10 27.20 12.80
N LEU A 211 -10.70 27.74 11.63
CA LEU A 211 -11.41 27.52 10.38
C LEU A 211 -11.45 26.06 9.95
N ARG A 212 -10.35 25.30 10.18
CA ARG A 212 -10.34 23.85 9.92
C ARG A 212 -11.36 23.12 10.78
N ASP A 213 -11.39 23.42 12.06
CA ASP A 213 -12.29 22.77 13.01
C ASP A 213 -13.75 23.18 12.73
N GLU A 214 -14.00 24.41 12.35
CA GLU A 214 -15.31 24.86 11.86
C GLU A 214 -15.73 24.14 10.58
N ALA A 215 -14.83 24.03 9.60
CA ALA A 215 -15.09 23.31 8.36
C ALA A 215 -15.39 21.83 8.64
N LEU A 216 -14.62 21.19 9.52
CA LEU A 216 -14.86 19.80 9.95
C LEU A 216 -16.24 19.64 10.59
N GLN A 217 -16.61 20.52 11.51
CA GLN A 217 -17.92 20.50 12.19
C GLN A 217 -19.07 20.62 11.19
N LYS A 218 -18.97 21.55 10.24
CA LYS A 218 -19.99 21.75 9.20
C LYS A 218 -20.06 20.58 8.22
N ALA A 219 -18.92 20.04 7.81
CA ALA A 219 -18.82 18.90 6.88
C ALA A 219 -19.22 17.55 7.47
N THR A 220 -19.20 17.43 8.82
CA THR A 220 -19.46 16.15 9.49
C THR A 220 -20.92 15.78 9.44
N ILE A 221 -21.21 14.56 8.98
CA ILE A 221 -22.53 13.93 9.02
C ILE A 221 -22.56 13.01 10.23
N THR A 222 -23.37 13.36 11.21
CA THR A 222 -23.63 12.53 12.39
C THR A 222 -24.79 11.59 12.07
N ILE A 223 -24.54 10.26 12.13
CA ILE A 223 -25.48 9.21 11.74
C ILE A 223 -26.03 8.51 12.99
N ARG A 224 -27.33 8.54 13.16
CA ARG A 224 -28.04 7.67 14.11
C ARG A 224 -28.49 6.43 13.38
N VAL A 225 -28.12 5.26 13.86
CA VAL A 225 -28.59 3.99 13.31
C VAL A 225 -29.83 3.54 14.05
N THR A 226 -30.93 3.37 13.31
CA THR A 226 -32.19 2.82 13.86
C THR A 226 -32.15 1.30 13.87
N ASP A 227 -33.06 0.66 14.62
CA ASP A 227 -33.15 -0.79 14.63
C ASP A 227 -33.47 -1.34 13.23
N PHE A 228 -32.61 -2.23 12.74
CA PHE A 228 -32.86 -2.90 11.47
C PHE A 228 -33.98 -3.92 11.63
N LYS A 229 -34.91 -3.88 10.69
CA LYS A 229 -36.06 -4.79 10.64
C LYS A 229 -35.69 -6.06 9.88
N SER A 230 -36.33 -7.17 10.22
CA SER A 230 -36.30 -8.38 9.40
C SER A 230 -37.59 -8.52 8.60
N SER A 231 -37.49 -8.80 7.30
CA SER A 231 -38.61 -9.15 6.44
C SER A 231 -38.86 -10.68 6.41
N THR A 232 -37.95 -11.47 7.01
CA THR A 232 -38.03 -12.92 7.06
C THR A 232 -38.39 -13.36 8.47
N TYR A 233 -39.34 -14.28 8.60
CA TYR A 233 -39.79 -14.80 9.89
C TYR A 233 -38.64 -15.41 10.70
N ASN A 234 -38.62 -15.17 12.02
CA ASN A 234 -37.59 -15.65 12.97
C ASN A 234 -36.14 -15.32 12.61
N THR A 235 -35.87 -14.16 11.95
CA THR A 235 -34.50 -13.74 11.61
C THR A 235 -34.12 -12.35 12.20
N GLU A 236 -34.83 -11.93 13.25
CA GLU A 236 -34.56 -10.64 13.94
C GLU A 236 -33.14 -10.59 14.54
N SER A 237 -32.63 -11.72 14.99
CA SER A 237 -31.24 -11.81 15.49
C SER A 237 -30.20 -11.55 14.39
N ILE A 238 -30.49 -11.97 13.16
CA ILE A 238 -29.63 -11.71 11.99
C ILE A 238 -29.67 -10.22 11.65
N ALA A 239 -30.85 -9.60 11.66
CA ALA A 239 -31.00 -8.17 11.42
C ALA A 239 -30.20 -7.34 12.44
N LYS A 240 -30.26 -7.70 13.73
CA LYS A 240 -29.43 -7.08 14.78
C LYS A 240 -27.93 -7.30 14.58
N SER A 241 -27.52 -8.48 14.12
CA SER A 241 -26.11 -8.78 13.82
C SER A 241 -25.63 -7.96 12.63
N VAL A 242 -26.44 -7.81 11.57
CA VAL A 242 -26.14 -6.94 10.42
C VAL A 242 -26.00 -5.48 10.87
N GLN A 243 -26.93 -4.98 11.70
CA GLN A 243 -26.87 -3.63 12.26
C GLN A 243 -25.58 -3.39 13.05
N ALA A 244 -25.26 -4.30 13.97
CA ALA A 244 -24.05 -4.18 14.80
C ALA A 244 -22.79 -4.18 13.94
N GLU A 245 -22.72 -5.03 12.93
CA GLU A 245 -21.56 -5.08 12.04
C GLU A 245 -21.49 -3.84 11.13
N VAL A 246 -22.62 -3.29 10.65
CA VAL A 246 -22.64 -2.00 9.92
C VAL A 246 -22.10 -0.87 10.78
N VAL A 247 -22.54 -0.78 12.04
CA VAL A 247 -22.01 0.20 13.00
C VAL A 247 -20.50 0.02 13.20
N SER A 248 -20.04 -1.22 13.37
CA SER A 248 -18.63 -1.54 13.52
C SER A 248 -17.81 -1.08 12.30
N LYS A 249 -18.28 -1.40 11.09
CA LYS A 249 -17.59 -1.00 9.85
C LYS A 249 -17.61 0.52 9.63
N LEU A 250 -18.71 1.20 9.97
CA LEU A 250 -18.79 2.67 9.89
C LEU A 250 -17.82 3.35 10.86
N ASN A 251 -17.71 2.85 12.09
CA ASN A 251 -16.75 3.36 13.09
C ASN A 251 -15.28 3.07 12.70
N ALA A 252 -15.03 2.02 11.93
CA ALA A 252 -13.70 1.66 11.43
C ALA A 252 -13.27 2.51 10.21
N LEU A 253 -14.16 3.35 9.66
CA LEU A 253 -13.82 4.25 8.56
C LEU A 253 -12.89 5.37 9.07
N ASN A 254 -11.75 5.56 8.38
CA ASN A 254 -10.88 6.72 8.63
C ASN A 254 -11.39 7.98 7.91
N ASN A 255 -12.70 8.22 7.97
CA ASN A 255 -13.33 9.40 7.37
C ASN A 255 -13.73 10.39 8.46
N PRO A 256 -13.10 11.57 8.56
CA PRO A 256 -13.42 12.55 9.60
C PRO A 256 -14.83 13.13 9.47
N PHE A 257 -15.46 12.99 8.29
CA PHE A 257 -16.79 13.57 7.99
C PHE A 257 -17.95 12.60 8.29
N VAL A 258 -17.70 11.38 8.73
CA VAL A 258 -18.74 10.40 9.08
C VAL A 258 -18.57 10.01 10.55
N LYS A 259 -19.59 10.29 11.36
CA LYS A 259 -19.59 9.98 12.80
C LYS A 259 -20.87 9.24 13.17
N VAL A 260 -20.74 8.02 13.70
CA VAL A 260 -21.89 7.27 14.22
C VAL A 260 -22.14 7.67 15.67
N ILE A 261 -23.43 7.93 15.99
CA ILE A 261 -23.88 8.26 17.33
C ILE A 261 -24.61 7.06 17.94
N ASP A 262 -24.20 6.66 19.15
CA ASP A 262 -24.91 5.64 19.91
C ASP A 262 -26.18 6.24 20.54
N VAL A 263 -27.31 5.59 20.27
CA VAL A 263 -28.63 6.03 20.76
C VAL A 263 -28.71 6.01 22.27
N GLN A 264 -28.20 4.97 22.93
CA GLN A 264 -28.30 4.85 24.39
C GLN A 264 -27.46 5.91 25.11
N SER A 265 -26.28 6.24 24.56
CA SER A 265 -25.44 7.31 25.09
C SER A 265 -26.06 8.69 24.86
N THR A 266 -26.71 8.89 23.69
CA THR A 266 -27.34 10.17 23.34
C THR A 266 -28.54 10.45 24.22
N ASP A 267 -29.41 9.47 24.47
CA ASP A 267 -30.59 9.65 25.33
C ASP A 267 -30.18 9.94 26.79
N LYS A 268 -29.14 9.30 27.31
CA LYS A 268 -28.58 9.60 28.65
C LYS A 268 -27.98 11.00 28.72
N ILE A 269 -27.26 11.43 27.67
CA ILE A 269 -26.67 12.76 27.60
C ILE A 269 -27.78 13.82 27.56
N ILE A 270 -28.86 13.58 26.80
CA ILE A 270 -30.03 14.47 26.72
C ILE A 270 -30.72 14.53 28.10
N GLU A 271 -30.90 13.41 28.79
CA GLU A 271 -31.46 13.38 30.15
C GLU A 271 -30.59 14.11 31.17
N GLU A 272 -29.26 13.94 31.12
CA GLU A 272 -28.32 14.68 31.97
C GLU A 272 -28.30 16.18 31.63
N GLN A 273 -28.38 16.52 30.34
CA GLN A 273 -28.48 17.92 29.90
C GLN A 273 -29.80 18.57 30.32
N GLN A 274 -30.92 17.86 30.25
CA GLN A 274 -32.20 18.37 30.77
C GLN A 274 -32.18 18.60 32.30
N ARG A 275 -31.35 17.82 33.03
CA ARG A 275 -31.10 18.04 34.45
C ARG A 275 -30.17 19.23 34.71
N SER A 276 -29.23 19.54 33.79
CA SER A 276 -28.23 20.61 33.93
C SER A 276 -28.65 21.97 33.39
N VAL A 277 -29.81 22.08 32.71
CA VAL A 277 -30.36 23.31 32.06
C VAL A 277 -30.62 24.45 33.03
N THR A 278 -30.28 24.31 34.30
CA THR A 278 -30.30 25.44 35.26
C THR A 278 -29.14 26.43 35.09
N THR A 279 -28.16 26.18 34.20
CA THR A 279 -27.01 27.08 33.97
C THR A 279 -26.68 27.21 32.47
N GLY A 280 -27.21 28.15 31.84
CA GLY A 280 -27.09 28.83 30.52
C GLY A 280 -25.99 28.51 29.48
N SER A 281 -25.17 27.48 29.60
CA SER A 281 -24.05 27.17 28.66
C SER A 281 -24.27 25.95 27.74
N ASP A 282 -25.41 25.27 27.81
CA ASP A 282 -25.58 23.91 27.30
C ASP A 282 -26.23 23.79 25.92
N LEU A 283 -26.63 24.89 25.28
CA LEU A 283 -27.28 24.85 23.98
C LEU A 283 -26.34 24.50 22.81
N GLU A 284 -25.04 24.77 22.95
CA GLU A 284 -24.06 24.43 21.89
C GLU A 284 -23.71 22.95 21.86
N ILE A 285 -23.63 22.29 23.03
CA ILE A 285 -23.30 20.86 23.11
C ILE A 285 -24.45 19.99 22.59
N GLY A 286 -25.72 20.38 22.85
CA GLY A 286 -26.89 19.68 22.32
C GLY A 286 -26.99 19.71 20.78
N LYS A 287 -26.57 20.80 20.13
CA LYS A 287 -26.51 20.92 18.66
C LYS A 287 -25.41 20.05 18.05
N LEU A 288 -24.31 19.84 18.77
CA LEU A 288 -23.19 18.98 18.36
C LEU A 288 -23.55 17.49 18.37
N LEU A 289 -24.48 17.08 19.23
CA LEU A 289 -24.91 15.69 19.41
C LEU A 289 -26.16 15.32 18.58
N ALA A 290 -26.81 16.27 17.92
CA ALA A 290 -27.97 15.99 17.09
C ALA A 290 -27.56 15.19 15.85
N ALA A 291 -28.24 14.06 15.62
CA ALA A 291 -28.05 13.29 14.41
C ALA A 291 -28.50 14.10 13.19
N LYS A 292 -27.61 14.33 12.23
CA LYS A 292 -27.94 14.96 10.92
C LYS A 292 -28.58 13.98 9.94
N ALA A 293 -28.41 12.66 10.18
CA ALA A 293 -28.94 11.62 9.32
C ALA A 293 -29.40 10.39 10.11
N LEU A 294 -30.45 9.72 9.61
CA LEU A 294 -30.95 8.46 10.12
C LEU A 294 -30.62 7.35 9.13
N LEU A 295 -29.95 6.31 9.60
CA LEU A 295 -29.73 5.07 8.85
C LEU A 295 -30.74 4.02 9.28
N SER A 296 -31.62 3.62 8.36
CA SER A 296 -32.58 2.53 8.52
C SER A 296 -32.24 1.37 7.60
N GLY A 297 -32.58 0.15 8.01
CA GLY A 297 -32.31 -1.06 7.24
C GLY A 297 -33.40 -2.11 7.37
N GLU A 298 -33.58 -2.88 6.30
CA GLU A 298 -34.43 -4.07 6.26
C GLU A 298 -33.64 -5.23 5.72
N VAL A 299 -33.49 -6.29 6.55
CA VAL A 299 -32.71 -7.48 6.24
C VAL A 299 -33.65 -8.59 5.76
N SER A 300 -33.30 -9.22 4.65
CA SER A 300 -34.00 -10.41 4.12
C SER A 300 -33.02 -11.57 4.06
N VAL A 301 -33.37 -12.69 4.66
CA VAL A 301 -32.67 -13.96 4.46
C VAL A 301 -33.33 -14.69 3.31
N ILE A 302 -32.67 -14.74 2.15
CA ILE A 302 -33.27 -15.20 0.89
C ILE A 302 -33.17 -16.72 0.81
N GLU A 303 -32.03 -17.27 1.22
CA GLU A 303 -31.75 -18.70 1.09
C GLU A 303 -30.80 -19.18 2.19
N VAL A 304 -31.11 -20.34 2.77
CA VAL A 304 -30.20 -21.05 3.68
C VAL A 304 -30.28 -22.54 3.30
N THR A 305 -29.28 -23.02 2.59
CA THR A 305 -29.22 -24.39 2.12
C THR A 305 -28.05 -25.13 2.75
N GLN A 306 -28.35 -26.09 3.63
CA GLN A 306 -27.38 -27.03 4.16
C GLN A 306 -27.48 -28.34 3.38
N GLY A 307 -26.53 -28.56 2.48
CA GLY A 307 -26.49 -29.80 1.70
C GLY A 307 -26.14 -31.02 2.55
N LYS A 308 -26.71 -32.16 2.21
CA LYS A 308 -26.32 -33.44 2.80
C LYS A 308 -25.04 -33.94 2.12
N LEU A 309 -24.19 -34.62 2.89
CA LEU A 309 -23.03 -35.28 2.34
C LEU A 309 -23.47 -36.51 1.53
N ASN A 310 -23.37 -36.41 0.22
CA ASN A 310 -23.66 -37.49 -0.69
C ASN A 310 -22.41 -38.34 -0.87
N LYS A 311 -22.59 -39.69 -0.70
CA LYS A 311 -21.53 -40.66 -0.90
C LYS A 311 -21.90 -41.53 -2.11
N THR A 312 -21.06 -41.56 -3.11
CA THR A 312 -21.27 -42.32 -4.35
C THR A 312 -20.17 -43.34 -4.53
N GLU A 313 -20.57 -44.61 -4.75
CA GLU A 313 -19.62 -45.64 -5.14
C GLU A 313 -19.13 -45.40 -6.56
N LYS A 314 -17.84 -45.55 -6.74
CA LYS A 314 -17.16 -45.48 -8.04
C LYS A 314 -16.28 -46.70 -8.22
N ARG A 315 -16.25 -47.18 -9.46
CA ARG A 315 -15.44 -48.32 -9.87
C ARG A 315 -14.13 -47.82 -10.48
N GLY A 316 -13.07 -48.56 -10.22
CA GLY A 316 -11.76 -48.26 -10.73
C GLY A 316 -10.85 -49.49 -10.70
N PHE A 317 -9.58 -49.24 -10.95
CA PHE A 317 -8.55 -50.28 -11.00
C PHE A 317 -7.31 -49.82 -10.24
N ILE A 318 -6.58 -50.78 -9.65
CA ILE A 318 -5.21 -50.55 -9.23
C ILE A 318 -4.28 -51.00 -10.38
N ARG A 319 -3.48 -50.09 -10.84
CA ARG A 319 -2.44 -50.31 -11.84
C ARG A 319 -1.18 -50.84 -11.15
N GLU A 320 -0.76 -52.05 -11.50
CA GLU A 320 0.48 -52.67 -10.99
C GLU A 320 1.45 -52.90 -12.14
N GLU A 321 2.67 -52.47 -11.95
CA GLU A 321 3.77 -52.66 -12.92
C GLU A 321 4.72 -53.72 -12.40
N THR A 322 4.96 -54.75 -13.19
CA THR A 322 5.96 -55.78 -12.89
C THR A 322 7.07 -55.68 -13.95
N LYS A 323 8.28 -55.44 -13.53
CA LYS A 323 9.45 -55.46 -14.40
C LYS A 323 10.04 -56.87 -14.48
N THR A 324 10.09 -57.44 -15.68
CA THR A 324 10.73 -58.70 -15.95
C THR A 324 11.92 -58.46 -16.88
N LYS A 325 13.06 -59.02 -16.56
CA LYS A 325 14.25 -59.00 -17.47
C LYS A 325 14.18 -60.24 -18.38
N ASP A 326 14.27 -60.03 -19.66
CA ASP A 326 14.46 -61.16 -20.61
C ASP A 326 15.83 -61.82 -20.35
N PRO A 327 15.87 -63.13 -20.02
CA PRO A 327 17.10 -63.82 -19.71
C PRO A 327 18.10 -63.91 -20.88
N LYS A 328 17.62 -63.69 -22.12
CA LYS A 328 18.46 -63.78 -23.34
C LYS A 328 18.95 -62.45 -23.87
N THR A 329 18.16 -61.39 -23.76
CA THR A 329 18.48 -60.09 -24.32
C THR A 329 18.86 -59.05 -23.27
N GLY A 330 18.59 -59.30 -21.98
CA GLY A 330 18.82 -58.33 -20.88
C GLY A 330 17.88 -57.15 -20.87
N GLU A 331 16.93 -57.07 -21.82
CA GLU A 331 15.96 -55.97 -21.90
C GLU A 331 14.92 -56.07 -20.79
N GLU A 332 14.61 -54.91 -20.18
CA GLU A 332 13.56 -54.80 -19.18
C GLU A 332 12.17 -54.65 -19.86
N LYS A 333 11.30 -55.63 -19.66
CA LYS A 333 9.89 -55.59 -20.12
C LYS A 333 9.01 -55.22 -18.93
N VAL A 334 8.25 -54.13 -19.07
CA VAL A 334 7.24 -53.72 -18.08
C VAL A 334 5.91 -54.34 -18.45
N ASN A 335 5.39 -55.22 -17.60
CA ASN A 335 4.04 -55.76 -17.70
C ASN A 335 3.13 -54.94 -16.77
N VAL A 336 2.04 -54.42 -17.32
CA VAL A 336 1.03 -53.68 -16.56
C VAL A 336 -0.19 -54.55 -16.38
N THR A 337 -0.63 -54.68 -15.14
CA THR A 337 -1.86 -55.43 -14.76
C THR A 337 -2.80 -54.47 -14.00
N TYR A 338 -4.08 -54.78 -14.09
CA TYR A 338 -5.12 -53.98 -13.47
C TYR A 338 -6.00 -54.85 -12.60
N ARG A 339 -6.16 -54.46 -11.31
CA ARG A 339 -7.00 -55.16 -10.33
C ARG A 339 -8.23 -54.30 -10.02
N LYS A 340 -9.44 -54.83 -10.15
CA LYS A 340 -10.70 -54.15 -9.89
C LYS A 340 -10.85 -53.76 -8.44
N VAL A 341 -11.28 -52.50 -8.22
CA VAL A 341 -11.45 -51.91 -6.88
C VAL A 341 -12.63 -50.95 -6.87
N ILE A 342 -13.11 -50.67 -5.68
CA ILE A 342 -14.13 -49.66 -5.42
C ILE A 342 -13.48 -48.51 -4.68
N TYR A 343 -13.87 -47.28 -5.03
CA TYR A 343 -13.54 -46.07 -4.29
C TYR A 343 -14.80 -45.25 -4.11
N TRP A 344 -14.73 -44.26 -3.20
CA TRP A 344 -15.88 -43.43 -2.85
C TRP A 344 -15.65 -42.01 -3.21
N VAL A 345 -16.67 -41.37 -3.83
CA VAL A 345 -16.67 -39.92 -4.10
C VAL A 345 -17.74 -39.30 -3.21
N TYR A 346 -17.37 -38.21 -2.59
CA TYR A 346 -18.20 -37.43 -1.68
C TYR A 346 -18.42 -36.05 -2.22
N ASN A 347 -19.65 -35.53 -2.18
CA ASN A 347 -19.94 -34.14 -2.48
C ASN A 347 -20.94 -33.56 -1.46
N GLN A 348 -20.75 -32.30 -1.14
CA GLN A 348 -21.63 -31.52 -0.30
C GLN A 348 -21.50 -30.05 -0.66
N LYS A 349 -22.63 -29.30 -0.64
CA LYS A 349 -22.67 -27.88 -0.88
C LYS A 349 -23.51 -27.19 0.18
N ASN A 350 -22.95 -26.15 0.81
CA ASN A 350 -23.65 -25.24 1.71
C ASN A 350 -23.76 -23.87 1.06
N SER A 351 -24.92 -23.20 1.21
CA SER A 351 -25.08 -21.84 0.71
C SER A 351 -25.98 -20.99 1.60
N VAL A 352 -25.66 -19.72 1.68
CA VAL A 352 -26.40 -18.66 2.38
C VAL A 352 -26.53 -17.45 1.48
N SER A 353 -27.75 -16.91 1.38
CA SER A 353 -28.01 -15.66 0.68
C SER A 353 -28.75 -14.70 1.60
N VAL A 354 -28.15 -13.56 1.88
CA VAL A 354 -28.72 -12.50 2.72
C VAL A 354 -28.74 -11.20 1.91
N ALA A 355 -29.73 -10.36 2.11
CA ALA A 355 -29.79 -9.04 1.52
C ALA A 355 -30.16 -7.98 2.57
N LEU A 356 -29.65 -6.77 2.36
CA LEU A 356 -29.98 -5.57 3.12
C LEU A 356 -30.47 -4.49 2.15
N LYS A 357 -31.67 -4.02 2.38
CA LYS A 357 -32.15 -2.74 1.85
C LYS A 357 -31.90 -1.68 2.91
N PHE A 358 -31.16 -0.63 2.59
CA PHE A 358 -30.89 0.43 3.55
C PHE A 358 -31.14 1.80 2.95
N GLN A 359 -31.37 2.77 3.83
CA GLN A 359 -31.61 4.15 3.48
C GLN A 359 -31.01 5.07 4.54
N LEU A 360 -30.22 6.04 4.07
CA LEU A 360 -29.73 7.15 4.88
C LEU A 360 -30.55 8.39 4.54
N THR A 361 -31.25 8.96 5.52
CA THR A 361 -32.20 10.07 5.33
C THR A 361 -31.76 11.26 6.16
N SER A 362 -31.77 12.47 5.59
CA SER A 362 -31.51 13.71 6.32
C SER A 362 -32.60 13.95 7.38
N THR A 363 -32.19 14.25 8.62
CA THR A 363 -33.12 14.61 9.69
C THR A 363 -33.67 16.03 9.54
N GLU A 364 -32.97 16.87 8.81
CA GLU A 364 -33.33 18.26 8.60
C GLU A 364 -34.36 18.42 7.48
N THR A 365 -34.16 17.74 6.35
CA THR A 365 -34.98 17.90 5.14
C THR A 365 -35.90 16.72 4.86
N GLY A 366 -35.68 15.55 5.50
CA GLY A 366 -36.36 14.30 5.15
C GLY A 366 -35.90 13.69 3.83
N ALA A 367 -34.93 14.31 3.14
CA ALA A 367 -34.44 13.82 1.85
C ALA A 367 -33.61 12.56 2.01
N VAL A 368 -33.74 11.64 1.05
CA VAL A 368 -32.91 10.44 0.97
C VAL A 368 -31.53 10.83 0.45
N MET A 369 -30.52 10.66 1.28
CA MET A 369 -29.13 10.96 0.95
C MET A 369 -28.46 9.79 0.22
N VAL A 370 -28.67 8.56 0.72
CA VAL A 370 -28.13 7.32 0.14
C VAL A 370 -29.17 6.23 0.32
N SER A 371 -29.41 5.44 -0.71
CA SER A 371 -30.17 4.19 -0.60
C SER A 371 -29.57 3.14 -1.52
N ASP A 372 -29.58 1.87 -1.08
CA ASP A 372 -29.13 0.76 -1.92
C ASP A 372 -29.75 -0.57 -1.43
N PHE A 373 -29.67 -1.58 -2.30
CA PHE A 373 -30.01 -2.96 -2.02
C PHE A 373 -28.78 -3.81 -2.23
N ILE A 374 -28.23 -4.32 -1.14
CA ILE A 374 -27.01 -5.13 -1.16
C ILE A 374 -27.35 -6.58 -0.88
N ARG A 375 -26.94 -7.45 -1.77
CA ARG A 375 -27.06 -8.90 -1.62
C ARG A 375 -25.69 -9.54 -1.50
N SER A 376 -25.55 -10.49 -0.54
CA SER A 376 -24.38 -11.33 -0.37
C SER A 376 -24.77 -12.79 -0.49
N ASN A 377 -24.09 -13.51 -1.38
CA ASN A 377 -24.23 -14.93 -1.58
C ASN A 377 -22.93 -15.60 -1.16
N GLN A 378 -23.00 -16.45 -0.15
CA GLN A 378 -21.86 -17.22 0.35
C GLN A 378 -22.14 -18.70 0.13
N ALA A 379 -21.19 -19.40 -0.45
CA ALA A 379 -21.29 -20.84 -0.65
C ALA A 379 -19.94 -21.49 -0.46
N ASP A 380 -19.96 -22.70 0.03
CA ASP A 380 -18.79 -23.57 0.03
C ASP A 380 -19.20 -24.96 -0.43
N GLU A 381 -18.31 -25.63 -1.15
CA GLU A 381 -18.54 -26.96 -1.72
C GLU A 381 -17.29 -27.80 -1.49
N VAL A 382 -17.55 -29.08 -1.17
CA VAL A 382 -16.51 -30.09 -1.15
C VAL A 382 -16.88 -31.20 -2.15
N ASN A 383 -15.85 -31.61 -2.90
CA ASN A 383 -15.93 -32.76 -3.80
C ASN A 383 -14.58 -33.47 -3.69
N TYR A 384 -14.60 -34.65 -3.05
CA TYR A 384 -13.38 -35.38 -2.78
C TYR A 384 -13.60 -36.87 -2.92
N ALA A 385 -12.54 -37.63 -3.12
CA ALA A 385 -12.56 -39.08 -3.14
C ALA A 385 -11.80 -39.66 -1.96
N THR A 386 -12.23 -40.91 -1.57
CA THR A 386 -11.50 -41.72 -0.63
C THR A 386 -11.27 -43.11 -1.20
N PHE A 387 -10.12 -43.67 -0.94
CA PHE A 387 -9.78 -45.01 -1.31
C PHE A 387 -8.91 -45.66 -0.21
N ASP A 388 -9.31 -46.90 0.15
CA ASP A 388 -8.57 -47.68 1.16
C ASP A 388 -7.52 -48.55 0.47
N GLY A 389 -6.41 -47.94 0.06
CA GLY A 389 -5.36 -48.62 -0.68
C GLY A 389 -4.32 -47.62 -1.23
N PRO A 390 -3.37 -48.08 -2.07
CA PRO A 390 -2.38 -47.26 -2.67
C PRO A 390 -2.98 -46.26 -3.68
N SER A 391 -3.37 -45.09 -3.19
CA SER A 391 -4.10 -44.08 -3.97
C SER A 391 -3.31 -43.58 -5.21
N SER A 392 -1.98 -43.61 -5.17
CA SER A 392 -1.11 -43.24 -6.31
C SER A 392 -1.22 -44.21 -7.49
N LYS A 393 -1.69 -45.44 -7.27
CA LYS A 393 -1.89 -46.46 -8.28
C LYS A 393 -3.33 -46.61 -8.75
N LEU A 394 -4.25 -45.81 -8.17
CA LEU A 394 -5.66 -45.86 -8.50
C LEU A 394 -5.91 -45.19 -9.85
N VAL A 395 -6.61 -45.95 -10.73
CA VAL A 395 -7.02 -45.56 -12.07
C VAL A 395 -8.54 -45.57 -12.13
N PRO A 396 -9.20 -44.51 -12.61
CA PRO A 396 -10.66 -44.55 -12.77
C PRO A 396 -11.08 -45.51 -13.90
N GLY A 397 -12.30 -46.02 -13.81
CA GLY A 397 -12.80 -46.91 -14.84
C GLY A 397 -14.19 -47.43 -14.51
N TYR A 398 -14.62 -48.40 -15.29
CA TYR A 398 -15.87 -49.12 -15.10
C TYR A 398 -15.64 -50.62 -15.25
N TRP A 399 -16.27 -51.43 -14.43
CA TRP A 399 -16.30 -52.86 -14.57
C TRP A 399 -17.69 -53.40 -14.18
N GLU A 400 -18.12 -54.47 -14.83
CA GLU A 400 -19.49 -55.01 -14.63
C GLU A 400 -19.51 -55.93 -13.39
N LYS A 401 -18.54 -56.84 -13.26
CA LYS A 401 -18.43 -57.79 -12.15
C LYS A 401 -17.03 -57.73 -11.56
N ILE A 402 -16.93 -57.79 -10.23
CA ILE A 402 -15.63 -57.69 -9.55
C ILE A 402 -14.77 -58.95 -9.76
N ASP A 403 -15.41 -60.12 -9.80
CA ASP A 403 -14.74 -61.43 -9.81
C ASP A 403 -14.58 -62.03 -11.21
N ALA A 404 -15.04 -61.35 -12.27
CA ALA A 404 -14.97 -61.81 -13.64
C ALA A 404 -14.72 -60.66 -14.61
N ASP A 405 -13.92 -60.90 -15.63
CA ASP A 405 -13.71 -59.92 -16.72
C ASP A 405 -14.93 -59.88 -17.66
N SER A 406 -15.27 -58.70 -18.10
CA SER A 406 -16.34 -58.43 -19.04
C SER A 406 -15.85 -57.58 -20.21
N PRO A 407 -16.37 -57.82 -21.44
CA PRO A 407 -16.11 -56.94 -22.57
C PRO A 407 -16.54 -55.49 -22.37
N LYS A 408 -17.37 -55.25 -21.34
CA LYS A 408 -17.82 -53.90 -20.95
C LYS A 408 -16.89 -53.21 -19.95
N ASP A 409 -15.84 -53.87 -19.49
CA ASP A 409 -14.87 -53.27 -18.58
C ASP A 409 -14.06 -52.20 -19.32
N VAL A 410 -13.96 -51.01 -18.73
CA VAL A 410 -13.28 -49.87 -19.31
C VAL A 410 -12.25 -49.35 -18.32
N ILE A 411 -11.01 -49.28 -18.73
CA ILE A 411 -9.89 -48.73 -17.93
C ILE A 411 -9.55 -47.36 -18.49
N ASN A 412 -9.72 -46.30 -17.70
CA ASN A 412 -9.41 -44.93 -18.09
C ASN A 412 -8.04 -44.53 -17.61
N ASP A 413 -7.00 -45.24 -18.06
CA ASP A 413 -5.59 -45.01 -17.71
C ASP A 413 -4.92 -43.93 -18.60
N ASN A 414 -5.68 -42.94 -19.00
CA ASN A 414 -5.12 -41.78 -19.66
C ASN A 414 -4.70 -40.71 -18.60
N GLN A 415 -3.74 -39.92 -18.96
CA GLN A 415 -3.11 -38.96 -18.04
C GLN A 415 -4.14 -37.95 -17.45
N LEU A 416 -5.17 -37.56 -18.19
CA LEU A 416 -6.17 -36.59 -17.77
C LEU A 416 -7.11 -37.21 -16.69
N ASP A 417 -7.65 -38.39 -16.94
CA ASP A 417 -8.58 -39.02 -16.02
C ASP A 417 -7.90 -39.44 -14.71
N VAL A 418 -6.68 -39.96 -14.81
CA VAL A 418 -5.87 -40.29 -13.62
C VAL A 418 -5.55 -39.03 -12.82
N ARG A 419 -5.16 -37.93 -13.46
CA ARG A 419 -4.90 -36.65 -12.78
C ARG A 419 -6.14 -36.11 -12.08
N ASN A 420 -7.29 -36.10 -12.74
CA ASN A 420 -8.56 -35.66 -12.15
C ASN A 420 -8.94 -36.49 -10.89
N LEU A 421 -8.74 -37.80 -10.94
CA LEU A 421 -8.94 -38.66 -9.78
C LEU A 421 -7.95 -38.36 -8.65
N GLN A 422 -6.70 -38.14 -8.96
CA GLN A 422 -5.68 -37.78 -7.97
C GLN A 422 -5.96 -36.40 -7.31
N GLU A 423 -6.51 -35.45 -8.05
CA GLU A 423 -6.98 -34.17 -7.52
C GLU A 423 -8.13 -34.37 -6.53
N LEU A 424 -9.13 -35.21 -6.86
CA LEU A 424 -10.21 -35.56 -5.93
C LEU A 424 -9.71 -36.24 -4.66
N LEU A 425 -8.73 -37.14 -4.77
CA LEU A 425 -8.16 -37.85 -3.61
C LEU A 425 -7.38 -36.89 -2.66
N LYS A 426 -6.88 -35.77 -3.18
CA LYS A 426 -6.17 -34.72 -2.43
C LYS A 426 -7.05 -33.54 -2.05
N ALA A 427 -8.30 -33.47 -2.55
CA ALA A 427 -9.18 -32.35 -2.33
C ALA A 427 -9.55 -32.17 -0.85
N LYS A 428 -9.93 -30.94 -0.48
CA LYS A 428 -10.40 -30.63 0.88
C LYS A 428 -11.64 -31.46 1.23
N ARG A 429 -11.75 -31.86 2.49
CA ARG A 429 -12.89 -32.68 2.99
C ARG A 429 -13.82 -31.90 3.91
N ASP A 430 -13.31 -30.78 4.46
CA ASP A 430 -14.06 -29.95 5.40
C ASP A 430 -14.82 -28.85 4.66
N ILE A 431 -16.12 -28.78 4.91
CA ILE A 431 -16.99 -27.73 4.37
C ILE A 431 -17.25 -26.67 5.43
N ALA A 432 -17.32 -25.41 4.99
CA ALA A 432 -17.66 -24.31 5.88
C ALA A 432 -19.03 -24.50 6.53
N SER A 433 -19.10 -24.23 7.83
CA SER A 433 -20.36 -24.30 8.57
C SER A 433 -21.33 -23.21 8.12
N MET A 434 -22.63 -23.45 8.31
CA MET A 434 -23.67 -22.46 8.01
C MET A 434 -23.45 -21.14 8.78
N ASN A 435 -22.97 -21.23 10.04
CA ASN A 435 -22.66 -20.06 10.84
C ASN A 435 -21.49 -19.24 10.24
N THR A 436 -20.47 -19.92 9.72
CA THR A 436 -19.35 -19.28 9.04
C THR A 436 -19.81 -18.54 7.78
N LEU A 437 -20.63 -19.20 6.94
CA LEU A 437 -21.17 -18.60 5.73
C LEU A 437 -22.08 -17.40 6.04
N MET A 438 -22.92 -17.52 7.10
CA MET A 438 -23.76 -16.42 7.56
C MET A 438 -22.93 -15.24 8.05
N SER A 439 -21.90 -15.47 8.87
CA SER A 439 -21.01 -14.41 9.33
C SER A 439 -20.31 -13.71 8.18
N ASN A 440 -19.82 -14.45 7.19
CA ASN A 440 -19.20 -13.88 6.00
C ASN A 440 -20.19 -13.04 5.18
N ALA A 441 -21.46 -13.48 5.06
CA ALA A 441 -22.49 -12.72 4.37
C ALA A 441 -22.81 -11.41 5.09
N ILE A 442 -22.90 -11.42 6.42
CA ILE A 442 -23.14 -10.24 7.27
C ILE A 442 -21.99 -9.27 7.13
N GLU A 443 -20.74 -9.75 7.20
CA GLU A 443 -19.55 -8.92 7.06
C GLU A 443 -19.47 -8.26 5.68
N ASP A 444 -19.72 -9.00 4.60
CA ASP A 444 -19.72 -8.45 3.23
C ASP A 444 -20.77 -7.35 3.06
N ILE A 445 -22.00 -7.58 3.52
CA ILE A 445 -23.08 -6.60 3.48
C ILE A 445 -22.68 -5.35 4.27
N ALA A 446 -22.20 -5.49 5.48
CA ALA A 446 -21.83 -4.38 6.35
C ALA A 446 -20.70 -3.54 5.76
N LYS A 447 -19.67 -4.19 5.23
CA LYS A 447 -18.55 -3.53 4.55
C LYS A 447 -19.02 -2.71 3.35
N ARG A 448 -19.83 -3.28 2.49
CA ARG A 448 -20.36 -2.61 1.28
C ARG A 448 -21.32 -1.46 1.65
N THR A 449 -22.13 -1.62 2.69
CA THR A 449 -22.99 -0.56 3.21
C THR A 449 -22.15 0.61 3.72
N ALA A 450 -21.14 0.35 4.55
CA ALA A 450 -20.24 1.38 5.05
C ALA A 450 -19.48 2.10 3.92
N GLN A 451 -19.03 1.36 2.91
CA GLN A 451 -18.37 1.94 1.73
C GLN A 451 -19.29 2.88 0.94
N LYS A 452 -20.56 2.50 0.72
CA LYS A 452 -21.54 3.34 0.04
C LYS A 452 -21.81 4.64 0.79
N ILE A 453 -21.97 4.56 2.10
CA ILE A 453 -22.16 5.75 2.95
C ILE A 453 -20.90 6.62 2.95
N ASN A 454 -19.71 6.01 2.98
CA ASN A 454 -18.43 6.71 2.94
C ASN A 454 -18.19 7.49 1.63
N GLN A 455 -18.71 6.97 0.52
CA GLN A 455 -18.58 7.58 -0.80
C GLN A 455 -19.53 8.78 -0.99
N TYR A 456 -20.55 8.91 -0.14
CA TYR A 456 -21.49 10.02 -0.26
C TYR A 456 -20.83 11.36 0.10
N ASN A 457 -20.91 12.30 -0.83
CA ASN A 457 -20.45 13.66 -0.66
C ASN A 457 -21.64 14.64 -0.86
N PRO A 458 -22.11 15.33 0.18
CA PRO A 458 -23.22 16.27 0.06
C PRO A 458 -22.86 17.55 -0.72
N GLU A 459 -21.59 17.75 -1.05
CA GLU A 459 -21.09 18.94 -1.77
C GLU A 459 -20.98 18.69 -3.29
N GLU A 460 -21.25 17.49 -3.75
CA GLU A 460 -21.34 17.08 -5.17
C GLU A 460 -22.79 16.93 -5.60
#